data_e207f4abd4e187636c7d2c9cd2021318
#
_entry.id   e207f4abd4e187636c7d2c9cd2021318
#
_cell.length_a   1.000
_cell.length_b   1.000
_cell.length_c   1.000
_cell.angle_alpha   90.00
_cell.angle_beta   90.00
_cell.angle_gamma   90.00
#
_symmetry.space_group_name_H-M   'P 1'
#
loop_
_entity.id
_entity.type
_entity.pdbx_description
1 polymer ?
#
loop_
_entity_poly.entity_id
_entity_poly.type
_entity_poly.pdbx_seq_one_letter_code
_entity_poly.pdbx_strand_id
1 'polypeptide(L)'
;PLPQLSDPQQVVLEAVTHQGPITPRQIKEETGLLNKRAMPALHRLQEAFVVYEDQVDDEWDRAWYDFASEWPEIRVHESRWESCASEVLRRFFKGHVFATMENLRDWSGWPAKRLTTLLGELETVGTVVPGPIRGPVEGWTLPEDVSLEPRELSPTVFMLHKADNLVRSHRSELKRRFGDHEVLRYLLIDGEFL
;
A
#
# COMPACT_ATOMS: atom_id res chain seq x y z
N PRO A 1 9.35 -12.61 14.83
CA PRO A 1 9.39 -11.88 16.09
C PRO A 1 9.30 -10.39 15.81
N LEU A 2 8.45 -9.69 16.56
CA LEU A 2 8.42 -8.23 16.52
C LEU A 2 9.84 -7.70 16.76
N PRO A 3 10.29 -6.67 16.05
CA PRO A 3 11.53 -5.99 16.38
C PRO A 3 11.45 -5.49 17.82
N GLN A 4 12.59 -5.39 18.50
CA GLN A 4 12.63 -4.89 19.86
C GLN A 4 11.98 -3.50 19.92
N LEU A 5 10.85 -3.41 20.64
CA LEU A 5 10.11 -2.17 20.78
C LEU A 5 10.89 -1.17 21.63
N SER A 6 10.85 0.11 21.25
CA SER A 6 11.34 1.20 22.11
C SER A 6 10.38 1.44 23.25
N ASP A 7 10.86 2.06 24.37
CA ASP A 7 10.02 2.36 25.52
C ASP A 7 8.69 3.07 25.16
N PRO A 8 8.67 4.11 24.30
CA PRO A 8 7.40 4.72 23.92
C PRO A 8 6.46 3.77 23.17
N GLN A 9 7.00 2.87 22.31
CA GLN A 9 6.18 1.89 21.60
C GLN A 9 5.59 0.85 22.56
N GLN A 10 6.36 0.41 23.52
CA GLN A 10 5.89 -0.56 24.52
C GLN A 10 4.77 0.05 25.38
N VAL A 11 4.98 1.25 25.92
CA VAL A 11 4.00 1.95 26.76
C VAL A 11 2.69 2.20 26.01
N VAL A 12 2.79 2.65 24.76
CA VAL A 12 1.60 2.92 23.92
C VAL A 12 0.89 1.62 23.57
N LEU A 13 1.63 0.57 23.21
CA LEU A 13 1.04 -0.74 22.91
C LEU A 13 0.29 -1.31 24.10
N GLU A 14 0.88 -1.26 25.30
CA GLU A 14 0.22 -1.69 26.52
C GLU A 14 -1.10 -0.94 26.76
N ALA A 15 -1.11 0.39 26.58
CA ALA A 15 -2.33 1.18 26.71
C ALA A 15 -3.40 0.76 25.70
N VAL A 16 -3.03 0.60 24.42
CA VAL A 16 -3.97 0.16 23.36
C VAL A 16 -4.50 -1.25 23.64
N THR A 17 -3.64 -2.19 24.03
CA THR A 17 -4.04 -3.58 24.27
C THR A 17 -4.97 -3.73 25.49
N HIS A 18 -4.78 -2.92 26.53
CA HIS A 18 -5.58 -3.04 27.77
C HIS A 18 -6.88 -2.23 27.73
N GLN A 19 -6.91 -1.11 27.03
CA GLN A 19 -8.01 -0.17 27.05
C GLN A 19 -8.62 0.14 25.68
N GLY A 20 -8.07 -0.45 24.62
CA GLY A 20 -8.56 -0.19 23.26
C GLY A 20 -10.05 -0.55 23.07
N PRO A 21 -10.76 0.20 22.23
CA PRO A 21 -10.29 1.34 21.44
C PRO A 21 -9.98 2.59 22.27
N ILE A 22 -8.83 3.23 22.01
CA ILE A 22 -8.34 4.36 22.80
C ILE A 22 -7.89 5.52 21.91
N THR A 23 -8.35 6.73 22.21
CA THR A 23 -7.98 7.95 21.47
C THR A 23 -6.59 8.47 21.88
N PRO A 24 -5.92 9.29 21.03
CA PRO A 24 -4.65 9.92 21.40
C PRO A 24 -4.69 10.75 22.69
N ARG A 25 -5.85 11.34 22.99
CA ARG A 25 -6.07 12.08 24.24
C ARG A 25 -6.04 11.15 25.44
N GLN A 26 -6.78 10.05 25.37
CA GLN A 26 -6.81 9.04 26.45
C GLN A 26 -5.44 8.38 26.63
N ILE A 27 -4.70 8.07 25.53
CA ILE A 27 -3.32 7.57 25.64
C ILE A 27 -2.44 8.54 26.42
N LYS A 28 -2.56 9.85 26.18
CA LYS A 28 -1.80 10.86 26.93
C LYS A 28 -2.21 10.89 28.42
N GLU A 29 -3.49 10.80 28.70
CA GLU A 29 -4.01 10.79 30.08
C GLU A 29 -3.53 9.56 30.86
N GLU A 30 -3.53 8.38 30.21
CA GLU A 30 -3.17 7.11 30.82
C GLU A 30 -1.65 6.92 30.98
N THR A 31 -0.89 7.31 29.95
CA THR A 31 0.55 7.03 29.90
C THR A 31 1.42 8.21 30.29
N GLY A 32 0.88 9.42 30.33
CA GLY A 32 1.65 10.66 30.50
C GLY A 32 2.50 11.04 29.28
N LEU A 33 2.46 10.25 28.19
CA LEU A 33 3.22 10.54 26.97
C LEU A 33 2.62 11.71 26.21
N LEU A 34 3.47 12.66 25.84
CA LEU A 34 3.04 13.74 24.95
C LEU A 34 2.81 13.21 23.52
N ASN A 35 1.85 13.80 22.79
CA ASN A 35 1.52 13.41 21.41
C ASN A 35 2.73 13.34 20.48
N LYS A 36 3.72 14.24 20.64
CA LYS A 36 4.97 14.22 19.86
C LYS A 36 5.81 12.94 20.04
N ARG A 37 5.56 12.15 21.09
CA ARG A 37 6.21 10.86 21.34
C ARG A 37 5.25 9.69 21.09
N ALA A 38 3.97 9.84 21.43
CA ALA A 38 2.95 8.81 21.25
C ALA A 38 2.62 8.56 19.77
N MET A 39 2.40 9.63 18.98
CA MET A 39 2.01 9.47 17.55
C MET A 39 3.07 8.76 16.69
N PRO A 40 4.38 9.10 16.76
CA PRO A 40 5.38 8.33 16.03
C PRO A 40 5.46 6.86 16.47
N ALA A 41 5.22 6.56 17.77
CA ALA A 41 5.18 5.20 18.28
C ALA A 41 3.99 4.43 17.69
N LEU A 42 2.79 5.02 17.72
CA LEU A 42 1.57 4.46 17.09
C LEU A 42 1.76 4.17 15.60
N HIS A 43 2.29 5.13 14.84
CA HIS A 43 2.52 4.93 13.40
C HIS A 43 3.50 3.79 13.12
N ARG A 44 4.55 3.63 13.94
CA ARG A 44 5.46 2.49 13.81
C ARG A 44 4.82 1.15 14.13
N LEU A 45 3.95 1.11 15.13
CA LEU A 45 3.17 -0.08 15.46
C LEU A 45 2.13 -0.38 14.37
N GLN A 46 1.55 0.64 13.76
CA GLN A 46 0.63 0.51 12.62
C GLN A 46 1.34 -0.02 11.36
N GLU A 47 2.55 0.48 11.06
CA GLU A 47 3.38 -0.05 9.97
C GLU A 47 3.69 -1.56 10.14
N ALA A 48 3.73 -2.03 11.37
CA ALA A 48 3.95 -3.44 11.72
C ALA A 48 2.66 -4.25 11.88
N PHE A 49 1.48 -3.66 11.59
CA PHE A 49 0.17 -4.28 11.81
C PHE A 49 -0.06 -4.77 13.26
N VAL A 50 0.50 -4.07 14.24
CA VAL A 50 0.28 -4.35 15.66
C VAL A 50 -0.93 -3.60 16.18
N VAL A 51 -1.09 -2.35 15.74
CA VAL A 51 -2.27 -1.51 16.00
C VAL A 51 -2.78 -0.92 14.70
N TYR A 52 -4.03 -0.48 14.68
CA TYR A 52 -4.59 0.29 13.57
C TYR A 52 -5.47 1.42 14.10
N GLU A 53 -5.67 2.43 13.26
CA GLU A 53 -6.52 3.58 13.56
C GLU A 53 -7.83 3.43 12.78
N ASP A 54 -8.94 3.58 13.48
CA ASP A 54 -10.27 3.64 12.85
C ASP A 54 -11.14 4.67 13.55
N GLN A 55 -12.25 5.03 12.89
CA GLN A 55 -13.24 5.95 13.44
C GLN A 55 -14.05 5.22 14.50
N VAL A 56 -14.25 5.87 15.64
CA VAL A 56 -15.19 5.37 16.66
C VAL A 56 -16.61 5.55 16.14
N ASP A 57 -17.46 4.54 16.32
CA ASP A 57 -18.85 4.57 15.92
C ASP A 57 -19.54 5.83 16.46
N ASP A 58 -20.21 6.54 15.55
CA ASP A 58 -20.96 7.78 15.82
C ASP A 58 -20.16 9.01 16.29
N GLU A 59 -18.82 8.94 16.35
CA GLU A 59 -17.95 10.06 16.71
C GLU A 59 -16.98 10.42 15.57
N TRP A 60 -16.59 11.71 15.51
CA TRP A 60 -15.56 12.17 14.57
C TRP A 60 -14.14 11.84 15.04
N ASP A 61 -13.99 11.41 16.29
CA ASP A 61 -12.71 11.05 16.88
C ASP A 61 -12.25 9.69 16.36
N ARG A 62 -10.95 9.60 16.07
CA ARG A 62 -10.30 8.36 15.71
C ARG A 62 -9.67 7.71 16.94
N ALA A 63 -9.80 6.41 17.02
CA ALA A 63 -9.20 5.62 18.07
C ALA A 63 -8.23 4.57 17.50
N TRP A 64 -7.39 4.09 18.39
CA TRP A 64 -6.40 3.05 18.13
C TRP A 64 -6.88 1.74 18.72
N TYR A 65 -6.78 0.69 17.93
CA TYR A 65 -7.22 -0.66 18.22
C TYR A 65 -6.04 -1.62 18.20
N ASP A 66 -6.05 -2.62 19.07
CA ASP A 66 -5.11 -3.74 18.99
C ASP A 66 -5.52 -4.70 17.86
N PHE A 67 -4.63 -4.87 16.88
CA PHE A 67 -4.94 -5.68 15.70
C PHE A 67 -5.21 -7.14 16.06
N ALA A 68 -4.44 -7.71 16.98
CA ALA A 68 -4.57 -9.12 17.35
C ALA A 68 -5.85 -9.41 18.14
N SER A 69 -6.36 -8.43 18.90
CA SER A 69 -7.62 -8.55 19.62
C SER A 69 -8.83 -8.52 18.71
N GLU A 70 -8.79 -7.69 17.65
CA GLU A 70 -9.89 -7.56 16.69
C GLU A 70 -9.93 -8.68 15.65
N TRP A 71 -8.75 -9.18 15.24
CA TRP A 71 -8.61 -10.24 14.25
C TRP A 71 -7.71 -11.38 14.75
N PRO A 72 -8.14 -12.14 15.78
CA PRO A 72 -7.32 -13.19 16.39
C PRO A 72 -7.00 -14.35 15.43
N GLU A 73 -7.78 -14.52 14.36
CA GLU A 73 -7.55 -15.52 13.32
C GLU A 73 -6.45 -15.12 12.32
N ILE A 74 -6.08 -13.84 12.25
CA ILE A 74 -5.07 -13.35 11.31
C ILE A 74 -3.69 -13.39 11.96
N ARG A 75 -2.84 -14.30 11.47
CA ARG A 75 -1.47 -14.49 11.97
C ARG A 75 -0.46 -13.74 11.12
N VAL A 76 -0.38 -12.43 11.31
CA VAL A 76 0.46 -11.51 10.51
C VAL A 76 1.93 -11.95 10.47
N HIS A 77 2.45 -12.56 11.54
CA HIS A 77 3.86 -12.90 11.65
C HIS A 77 4.23 -14.32 11.19
N GLU A 78 3.24 -15.15 10.81
CA GLU A 78 3.48 -16.51 10.32
C GLU A 78 3.62 -16.58 8.80
N SER A 79 3.16 -15.56 8.09
CA SER A 79 3.23 -15.49 6.64
C SER A 79 4.63 -15.11 6.17
N ARG A 80 5.13 -15.82 5.15
CA ARG A 80 6.37 -15.41 4.47
C ARG A 80 6.09 -14.21 3.59
N TRP A 81 6.95 -13.20 3.67
CA TRP A 81 6.81 -11.97 2.88
C TRP A 81 6.70 -12.27 1.39
N GLU A 82 7.52 -13.19 0.87
CA GLU A 82 7.56 -13.57 -0.55
C GLU A 82 6.22 -14.08 -1.05
N SER A 83 5.57 -14.98 -0.30
CA SER A 83 4.26 -15.53 -0.72
C SER A 83 3.15 -14.46 -0.67
N CYS A 84 3.15 -13.62 0.34
CA CYS A 84 2.21 -12.50 0.42
C CYS A 84 2.44 -11.47 -0.69
N ALA A 85 3.70 -11.12 -0.95
CA ALA A 85 4.07 -10.18 -2.00
C ALA A 85 3.73 -10.70 -3.40
N SER A 86 3.91 -12.00 -3.65
CA SER A 86 3.50 -12.66 -4.89
C SER A 86 2.00 -12.52 -5.13
N GLU A 87 1.18 -12.81 -4.12
CA GLU A 87 -0.28 -12.66 -4.23
C GLU A 87 -0.69 -11.19 -4.42
N VAL A 88 -0.03 -10.27 -3.73
CA VAL A 88 -0.26 -8.83 -3.89
C VAL A 88 0.07 -8.37 -5.31
N LEU A 89 1.21 -8.79 -5.89
CA LEU A 89 1.56 -8.48 -7.28
C LEU A 89 0.58 -9.11 -8.27
N ARG A 90 0.17 -10.35 -8.05
CA ARG A 90 -0.83 -11.00 -8.90
C ARG A 90 -2.14 -10.21 -8.94
N ARG A 91 -2.63 -9.71 -7.79
CA ARG A 91 -3.81 -8.86 -7.71
C ARG A 91 -3.58 -7.50 -8.37
N PHE A 92 -2.38 -6.95 -8.21
CA PHE A 92 -2.02 -5.70 -8.88
C PHE A 92 -2.12 -5.85 -10.40
N PHE A 93 -1.48 -6.86 -10.99
CA PHE A 93 -1.54 -7.13 -12.44
C PHE A 93 -2.97 -7.38 -12.92
N LYS A 94 -3.80 -8.07 -12.14
CA LYS A 94 -5.22 -8.27 -12.47
C LYS A 94 -6.00 -6.95 -12.62
N GLY A 95 -5.59 -5.91 -11.90
CA GLY A 95 -6.22 -4.58 -11.98
C GLY A 95 -5.55 -3.64 -12.98
N HIS A 96 -4.25 -3.82 -13.26
CA HIS A 96 -3.46 -2.91 -14.10
C HIS A 96 -3.09 -3.50 -15.46
N VAL A 97 -3.33 -4.79 -15.68
CA VAL A 97 -3.04 -5.54 -16.91
C VAL A 97 -1.54 -5.60 -17.22
N PHE A 98 -0.85 -4.48 -17.27
CA PHE A 98 0.56 -4.33 -17.56
C PHE A 98 1.24 -3.36 -16.61
N ALA A 99 2.50 -3.63 -16.24
CA ALA A 99 3.31 -2.69 -15.49
C ALA A 99 4.81 -2.85 -15.78
N THR A 100 5.49 -1.72 -15.79
CA THR A 100 6.96 -1.64 -15.82
C THR A 100 7.54 -1.77 -14.41
N MET A 101 8.85 -1.94 -14.29
CA MET A 101 9.55 -1.87 -13.01
C MET A 101 9.32 -0.54 -12.30
N GLU A 102 9.25 0.57 -13.02
CA GLU A 102 8.98 1.90 -12.45
C GLU A 102 7.58 1.94 -11.84
N ASN A 103 6.56 1.46 -12.56
CA ASN A 103 5.19 1.41 -12.06
C ASN A 103 5.08 0.59 -10.75
N LEU A 104 5.73 -0.58 -10.72
CA LEU A 104 5.72 -1.45 -9.54
C LEU A 104 6.41 -0.81 -8.33
N ARG A 105 7.54 -0.12 -8.55
CA ARG A 105 8.24 0.62 -7.51
C ARG A 105 7.42 1.79 -6.97
N ASP A 106 6.84 2.56 -7.86
CA ASP A 106 6.02 3.72 -7.52
C ASP A 106 4.81 3.32 -6.69
N TRP A 107 4.15 2.23 -7.10
CA TRP A 107 2.96 1.74 -6.42
C TRP A 107 3.27 1.09 -5.08
N SER A 108 4.23 0.17 -5.03
CA SER A 108 4.52 -0.63 -3.84
C SER A 108 5.46 0.06 -2.84
N GLY A 109 6.35 0.94 -3.32
CA GLY A 109 7.47 1.46 -2.54
C GLY A 109 8.56 0.41 -2.26
N TRP A 110 8.47 -0.79 -2.85
CA TRP A 110 9.43 -1.86 -2.59
C TRP A 110 10.77 -1.61 -3.29
N PRO A 111 11.89 -2.03 -2.68
CA PRO A 111 13.20 -1.93 -3.31
C PRO A 111 13.27 -2.70 -4.63
N ALA A 112 13.88 -2.10 -5.65
CA ALA A 112 14.02 -2.70 -6.98
C ALA A 112 14.60 -4.13 -6.92
N LYS A 113 15.62 -4.36 -6.10
CA LYS A 113 16.23 -5.69 -5.94
C LYS A 113 15.22 -6.75 -5.48
N ARG A 114 14.34 -6.41 -4.53
CA ARG A 114 13.29 -7.34 -4.09
C ARG A 114 12.27 -7.61 -5.18
N LEU A 115 11.84 -6.57 -5.88
CA LEU A 115 10.93 -6.70 -7.03
C LEU A 115 11.53 -7.57 -8.13
N THR A 116 12.80 -7.36 -8.49
CA THR A 116 13.49 -8.18 -9.52
C THR A 116 13.52 -9.67 -9.12
N THR A 117 13.86 -9.97 -7.86
CA THR A 117 13.86 -11.36 -7.39
C THR A 117 12.47 -11.97 -7.45
N LEU A 118 11.47 -11.27 -6.93
CA LEU A 118 10.08 -11.74 -6.89
C LEU A 118 9.49 -11.94 -8.28
N LEU A 119 9.73 -11.00 -9.20
CA LEU A 119 9.28 -11.13 -10.59
C LEU A 119 9.94 -12.32 -11.29
N GLY A 120 11.24 -12.54 -11.10
CA GLY A 120 11.93 -13.71 -11.63
C GLY A 120 11.37 -15.04 -11.12
N GLU A 121 10.96 -15.10 -9.86
CA GLU A 121 10.25 -16.25 -9.30
C GLU A 121 8.88 -16.44 -9.94
N LEU A 122 8.11 -15.34 -10.08
CA LEU A 122 6.78 -15.35 -10.71
C LEU A 122 6.83 -15.73 -12.20
N GLU A 123 7.86 -15.28 -12.92
CA GLU A 123 8.13 -15.72 -14.30
C GLU A 123 8.44 -17.21 -14.37
N THR A 124 9.29 -17.69 -13.46
CA THR A 124 9.70 -19.11 -13.44
C THR A 124 8.50 -20.04 -13.24
N VAL A 125 7.54 -19.65 -12.42
CA VAL A 125 6.31 -20.43 -12.19
C VAL A 125 5.18 -20.07 -13.15
N GLY A 126 5.42 -19.18 -14.13
CA GLY A 126 4.46 -18.80 -15.15
C GLY A 126 3.29 -17.95 -14.65
N THR A 127 3.43 -17.29 -13.51
CA THR A 127 2.38 -16.38 -12.97
C THR A 127 2.37 -15.05 -13.70
N VAL A 128 3.52 -14.57 -14.15
CA VAL A 128 3.64 -13.37 -14.99
C VAL A 128 4.48 -13.68 -16.21
N VAL A 129 4.28 -12.93 -17.27
CA VAL A 129 5.03 -13.04 -18.55
C VAL A 129 5.73 -11.71 -18.78
N PRO A 130 7.07 -11.71 -19.01
CA PRO A 130 7.80 -10.52 -19.41
C PRO A 130 7.54 -10.19 -20.89
N GLY A 131 7.61 -8.94 -21.23
CA GLY A 131 7.62 -8.48 -22.61
C GLY A 131 6.85 -7.19 -22.85
N PRO A 132 6.99 -6.63 -24.05
CA PRO A 132 6.17 -5.52 -24.47
C PRO A 132 4.79 -6.03 -24.85
N ILE A 133 3.74 -5.55 -24.18
CA ILE A 133 2.37 -5.77 -24.67
C ILE A 133 2.10 -4.89 -25.89
N ARG A 134 2.69 -3.68 -25.88
CA ARG A 134 2.61 -2.71 -26.98
C ARG A 134 3.82 -1.79 -27.01
N GLY A 135 4.40 -1.63 -28.16
CA GLY A 135 5.57 -0.74 -28.33
C GLY A 135 6.83 -1.28 -27.66
N PRO A 136 7.87 -0.46 -27.52
CA PRO A 136 9.18 -0.88 -27.03
C PRO A 136 9.31 -0.92 -25.49
N VAL A 137 8.22 -0.72 -24.76
CA VAL A 137 8.26 -0.62 -23.29
C VAL A 137 8.24 -2.03 -22.68
N GLU A 138 9.32 -2.37 -21.99
CA GLU A 138 9.43 -3.64 -21.27
C GLU A 138 8.66 -3.59 -19.94
N GLY A 139 8.02 -4.70 -19.61
CA GLY A 139 7.27 -4.86 -18.35
C GLY A 139 6.74 -6.28 -18.20
N TRP A 140 5.73 -6.43 -17.39
CA TRP A 140 5.12 -7.72 -17.07
C TRP A 140 3.60 -7.62 -17.17
N THR A 141 3.00 -8.77 -17.48
CA THR A 141 1.54 -8.95 -17.53
C THR A 141 1.18 -10.35 -17.02
N LEU A 142 -0.11 -10.61 -16.82
CA LEU A 142 -0.58 -11.98 -16.60
C LEU A 142 -0.65 -12.74 -17.94
N PRO A 143 -0.44 -14.08 -17.95
CA PRO A 143 -0.52 -14.86 -19.19
C PRO A 143 -1.83 -14.70 -19.95
N GLU A 144 -2.96 -14.59 -19.24
CA GLU A 144 -4.28 -14.39 -19.83
C GLU A 144 -4.46 -13.04 -20.53
N ASP A 145 -3.65 -12.05 -20.15
CA ASP A 145 -3.76 -10.68 -20.66
C ASP A 145 -2.86 -10.43 -21.89
N VAL A 146 -1.95 -11.34 -22.24
CA VAL A 146 -1.03 -11.21 -23.39
C VAL A 146 -1.76 -10.99 -24.70
N SER A 147 -2.92 -11.62 -24.87
CA SER A 147 -3.74 -11.59 -26.07
C SER A 147 -4.88 -10.57 -26.03
N LEU A 148 -4.90 -9.69 -25.01
CA LEU A 148 -5.94 -8.68 -24.93
C LEU A 148 -5.86 -7.70 -26.11
N GLU A 149 -6.93 -7.67 -26.90
CA GLU A 149 -7.10 -6.65 -27.92
C GLU A 149 -7.67 -5.37 -27.32
N PRO A 150 -7.11 -4.20 -27.65
CA PRO A 150 -7.69 -2.95 -27.18
C PRO A 150 -9.08 -2.76 -27.74
N ARG A 151 -9.98 -2.39 -26.86
CA ARG A 151 -11.29 -1.91 -27.28
C ARG A 151 -11.26 -0.40 -27.46
N GLU A 152 -12.03 0.10 -28.42
CA GLU A 152 -12.33 1.53 -28.44
C GLU A 152 -13.00 1.91 -27.14
N LEU A 153 -12.40 2.85 -26.42
CA LEU A 153 -13.01 3.42 -25.24
C LEU A 153 -14.00 4.48 -25.67
N SER A 154 -15.20 4.44 -25.10
CA SER A 154 -16.06 5.61 -25.14
C SER A 154 -15.34 6.80 -24.50
N PRO A 155 -15.56 8.04 -24.96
CA PRO A 155 -14.96 9.20 -24.32
C PRO A 155 -15.20 9.18 -22.81
N THR A 156 -14.13 9.17 -22.04
CA THR A 156 -14.19 9.03 -20.59
C THR A 156 -13.35 10.09 -19.90
N VAL A 157 -13.88 10.63 -18.81
CA VAL A 157 -13.17 11.58 -17.96
C VAL A 157 -13.25 11.10 -16.52
N PHE A 158 -12.12 10.83 -15.93
CA PHE A 158 -12.02 10.49 -14.50
C PHE A 158 -11.21 11.54 -13.76
N MET A 159 -11.67 11.89 -12.58
CA MET A 159 -10.89 12.67 -11.62
C MET A 159 -10.38 11.73 -10.52
N LEU A 160 -9.09 11.42 -10.57
CA LEU A 160 -8.44 10.46 -9.70
C LEU A 160 -7.69 11.18 -8.57
N HIS A 161 -7.86 10.70 -7.34
CA HIS A 161 -7.10 11.21 -6.21
C HIS A 161 -5.65 10.71 -6.24
N LYS A 162 -4.70 11.47 -5.67
CA LYS A 162 -3.29 11.07 -5.58
C LYS A 162 -3.03 9.71 -4.92
N ALA A 163 -3.98 9.21 -4.13
CA ALA A 163 -3.92 7.89 -3.50
C ALA A 163 -4.52 6.77 -4.35
N ASP A 164 -5.13 7.10 -5.51
CA ASP A 164 -5.62 6.10 -6.45
C ASP A 164 -4.48 5.19 -6.92
N ASN A 165 -4.77 3.90 -7.10
CA ASN A 165 -3.75 2.92 -7.46
C ASN A 165 -3.10 3.21 -8.81
N LEU A 166 -3.88 3.69 -9.79
CA LEU A 166 -3.35 4.07 -11.11
C LEU A 166 -2.44 5.30 -11.00
N VAL A 167 -2.85 6.32 -10.27
CA VAL A 167 -2.02 7.51 -10.01
C VAL A 167 -0.74 7.13 -9.28
N ARG A 168 -0.83 6.30 -8.25
CA ARG A 168 0.34 5.84 -7.50
C ARG A 168 1.34 5.08 -8.38
N SER A 169 0.86 4.23 -9.27
CA SER A 169 1.73 3.45 -10.18
C SER A 169 2.43 4.33 -11.23
N HIS A 170 1.93 5.52 -11.50
CA HIS A 170 2.54 6.47 -12.44
C HIS A 170 3.18 7.69 -11.75
N ARG A 171 3.43 7.59 -10.45
CA ARG A 171 3.91 8.72 -9.64
C ARG A 171 5.16 9.39 -10.19
N SER A 172 6.17 8.62 -10.58
CA SER A 172 7.43 9.16 -11.12
C SER A 172 7.23 9.85 -12.47
N GLU A 173 6.41 9.27 -13.33
CA GLU A 173 6.03 9.86 -14.62
C GLU A 173 5.25 11.17 -14.42
N LEU A 174 4.23 11.15 -13.59
CA LEU A 174 3.40 12.33 -13.29
C LEU A 174 4.22 13.45 -12.67
N LYS A 175 5.18 13.13 -11.80
CA LYS A 175 6.11 14.10 -11.25
C LYS A 175 7.02 14.70 -12.31
N ARG A 176 7.53 13.92 -13.27
CA ARG A 176 8.32 14.43 -14.39
C ARG A 176 7.48 15.35 -15.31
N ARG A 177 6.19 15.01 -15.50
CA ARG A 177 5.30 15.74 -16.42
C ARG A 177 4.77 17.03 -15.80
N PHE A 178 4.35 17.00 -14.54
CA PHE A 178 3.65 18.11 -13.89
C PHE A 178 4.49 18.83 -12.82
N GLY A 179 5.74 18.43 -12.60
CA GLY A 179 6.64 19.04 -11.66
C GLY A 179 6.41 18.62 -10.20
N ASP A 180 7.05 19.36 -9.28
CA ASP A 180 7.03 19.07 -7.84
C ASP A 180 5.85 19.75 -7.09
N HIS A 181 4.83 20.19 -7.79
CA HIS A 181 3.66 20.76 -7.15
C HIS A 181 2.88 19.70 -6.38
N GLU A 182 2.31 20.06 -5.25
CA GLU A 182 1.40 19.18 -4.53
C GLU A 182 0.07 19.08 -5.29
N VAL A 183 -0.05 18.05 -6.14
CA VAL A 183 -1.26 17.73 -6.87
C VAL A 183 -2.08 16.73 -6.05
N LEU A 184 -3.29 17.12 -5.67
CA LEU A 184 -4.20 16.24 -4.93
C LEU A 184 -5.04 15.33 -5.84
N ARG A 185 -5.32 15.79 -7.06
CA ARG A 185 -6.16 15.10 -8.04
C ARG A 185 -5.62 15.28 -9.44
N TYR A 186 -5.75 14.25 -10.25
CA TYR A 186 -5.37 14.22 -11.66
C TYR A 186 -6.60 13.95 -12.51
N LEU A 187 -6.66 14.55 -13.68
CA LEU A 187 -7.64 14.18 -14.71
C LEU A 187 -7.04 13.09 -15.58
N LEU A 188 -7.81 12.04 -15.81
CA LEU A 188 -7.53 11.00 -16.80
C LEU A 188 -8.60 11.12 -17.88
N ILE A 189 -8.20 11.56 -19.08
CA ILE A 189 -9.10 11.78 -20.22
C ILE A 189 -8.67 10.83 -21.33
N ASP A 190 -9.57 9.95 -21.74
CA ASP A 190 -9.34 8.96 -22.80
C ASP A 190 -8.04 8.14 -22.62
N GLY A 191 -7.69 7.86 -21.36
CA GLY A 191 -6.49 7.09 -21.00
C GLY A 191 -5.23 7.92 -20.81
N GLU A 192 -5.27 9.23 -20.96
CA GLU A 192 -4.12 10.12 -20.74
C GLU A 192 -4.30 11.02 -19.51
N PHE A 193 -3.26 11.14 -18.72
CA PHE A 193 -3.21 12.09 -17.60
C PHE A 193 -3.01 13.52 -18.11
N LEU A 194 -3.83 14.44 -17.61
CA LEU A 194 -3.81 15.88 -17.87
C LEU A 194 -3.76 16.67 -16.57
#